data_e55747a974dca3e6b06cb929f99d19d8
#
_entry.id   e55747a974dca3e6b06cb929f99d19d8
#
_cell.length_a   1.000
_cell.length_b   1.000
_cell.length_c   1.000
_cell.angle_alpha   90.00
_cell.angle_beta   90.00
_cell.angle_gamma   90.00
#
_symmetry.space_group_name_H-M   'P 1'
#
loop_
_entity.id
_entity.type
_entity.pdbx_description
1 polymer ?
#
loop_
_entity_poly.entity_id
_entity_poly.type
_entity_poly.pdbx_seq_one_letter_code
_entity_poly.pdbx_strand_id
1 'polypeptide(L)'
;MARQRNASHDRPEGGALNAAISEVVVRLMAQRTGRGPTKARTTIDRDVIVVVLQNTLTSGEQFLVDRDHSEQVLDMRRAYQEAMRTDCIAAVEALTDRTVTAFMSANHIEPDLAAEVFVLEPEAPAPV
;
A
#
# COMPACT_ATOMS: atom_id res chain seq x y z
N MET A 1 6.36 -32.47 -6.65
CA MET A 1 4.96 -32.54 -6.81
C MET A 1 4.21 -31.72 -5.82
N ALA A 2 4.02 -32.24 -4.63
CA ALA A 2 3.25 -31.55 -3.64
C ALA A 2 3.80 -30.18 -3.34
N ARG A 3 5.06 -30.04 -3.47
CA ARG A 3 5.73 -28.84 -3.14
C ARG A 3 5.44 -27.66 -4.05
N GLN A 4 5.32 -27.89 -5.32
CA GLN A 4 4.98 -26.85 -6.25
C GLN A 4 3.55 -26.41 -6.08
N ARG A 5 2.68 -27.37 -5.85
CA ARG A 5 1.31 -27.08 -5.59
C ARG A 5 1.17 -26.24 -4.33
N ASN A 6 1.99 -26.57 -3.32
CA ASN A 6 1.95 -25.86 -2.06
C ASN A 6 2.40 -24.40 -2.19
N ALA A 7 3.38 -24.12 -3.03
CA ALA A 7 3.81 -22.75 -3.21
C ALA A 7 2.68 -21.88 -3.71
N SER A 8 1.86 -22.39 -4.60
CA SER A 8 0.70 -21.66 -5.09
C SER A 8 -0.41 -21.58 -4.04
N HIS A 9 -0.62 -22.67 -3.30
CA HIS A 9 -1.64 -22.73 -2.27
C HIS A 9 -1.31 -21.87 -1.05
N ASP A 10 -0.02 -21.62 -0.82
CA ASP A 10 0.41 -20.83 0.34
C ASP A 10 0.19 -19.35 0.13
N ARG A 11 -0.09 -18.90 -1.09
CA ARG A 11 -0.35 -17.51 -1.34
C ARG A 11 -1.79 -17.17 -0.98
N PRO A 12 -1.98 -16.03 -0.31
CA PRO A 12 -3.35 -15.59 -0.01
C PRO A 12 -4.11 -15.25 -1.29
N GLU A 13 -5.41 -15.45 -1.25
CA GLU A 13 -6.30 -15.16 -2.37
C GLU A 13 -7.55 -14.46 -1.85
N GLY A 14 -8.22 -13.73 -2.73
CA GLY A 14 -9.49 -13.08 -2.42
C GLY A 14 -9.38 -12.14 -1.23
N GLY A 15 -10.28 -12.30 -0.28
CA GLY A 15 -10.31 -11.47 0.92
C GLY A 15 -9.05 -11.60 1.76
N ALA A 16 -8.46 -12.79 1.80
CA ALA A 16 -7.21 -13.00 2.52
C ALA A 16 -6.06 -12.23 1.89
N LEU A 17 -6.03 -12.15 0.56
CA LEU A 17 -5.02 -11.36 -0.14
C LEU A 17 -5.20 -9.88 0.15
N ASN A 18 -6.43 -9.38 0.09
CA ASN A 18 -6.71 -7.98 0.40
C ASN A 18 -6.24 -7.64 1.82
N ALA A 19 -6.54 -8.50 2.78
CA ALA A 19 -6.11 -8.30 4.16
C ALA A 19 -4.59 -8.33 4.30
N ALA A 20 -3.92 -9.24 3.60
CA ALA A 20 -2.46 -9.35 3.66
C ALA A 20 -1.79 -8.09 3.10
N ILE A 21 -2.32 -7.53 2.02
CA ILE A 21 -1.79 -6.31 1.43
C ILE A 21 -2.00 -5.15 2.41
N SER A 22 -3.21 -5.01 2.97
CA SER A 22 -3.47 -3.98 3.98
C SER A 22 -2.48 -4.07 5.14
N GLU A 23 -2.26 -5.26 5.66
CA GLU A 23 -1.37 -5.46 6.79
C GLU A 23 0.08 -5.10 6.48
N VAL A 24 0.58 -5.47 5.30
CA VAL A 24 1.97 -5.19 4.98
C VAL A 24 2.20 -3.70 4.74
N VAL A 25 1.25 -3.00 4.12
CA VAL A 25 1.37 -1.56 3.92
C VAL A 25 1.34 -0.83 5.25
N VAL A 26 0.41 -1.20 6.14
CA VAL A 26 0.33 -0.60 7.48
C VAL A 26 1.63 -0.82 8.25
N ARG A 27 2.16 -2.03 8.20
CA ARG A 27 3.40 -2.36 8.91
C ARG A 27 4.58 -1.56 8.39
N LEU A 28 4.71 -1.44 7.07
CA LEU A 28 5.78 -0.65 6.47
C LEU A 28 5.69 0.81 6.87
N MET A 29 4.49 1.38 6.85
CA MET A 29 4.30 2.76 7.27
C MET A 29 4.64 2.95 8.75
N ALA A 30 4.20 2.04 9.60
CA ALA A 30 4.48 2.12 11.03
C ALA A 30 5.98 2.07 11.32
N GLN A 31 6.70 1.22 10.59
CA GLN A 31 8.15 1.08 10.75
C GLN A 31 8.89 2.35 10.35
N ARG A 32 8.41 3.06 9.34
CA ARG A 32 9.12 4.22 8.80
C ARG A 32 8.70 5.54 9.44
N THR A 33 7.43 5.67 9.81
CA THR A 33 6.91 6.94 10.33
C THR A 33 6.71 6.92 11.84
N GLY A 34 6.84 5.77 12.47
CA GLY A 34 6.62 5.62 13.90
C GLY A 34 5.15 5.45 14.29
N ARG A 35 4.24 5.57 13.35
CA ARG A 35 2.82 5.38 13.61
C ARG A 35 2.14 4.87 12.36
N GLY A 36 1.48 3.74 12.48
CA GLY A 36 0.69 3.21 11.38
C GLY A 36 -0.69 3.84 11.32
N PRO A 37 -1.34 3.76 10.17
CA PRO A 37 -2.74 4.17 10.05
C PRO A 37 -3.62 3.31 10.94
N THR A 38 -4.76 3.87 11.36
CA THR A 38 -5.69 3.13 12.22
C THR A 38 -6.60 2.20 11.42
N LYS A 39 -6.70 2.41 10.12
CA LYS A 39 -7.56 1.59 9.28
C LYS A 39 -7.01 1.56 7.86
N ALA A 40 -7.03 0.40 7.26
CA ALA A 40 -6.61 0.22 5.87
C ALA A 40 -7.60 -0.70 5.17
N ARG A 41 -7.91 -0.38 3.93
CA ARG A 41 -8.77 -1.22 3.11
C ARG A 41 -8.16 -1.35 1.72
N THR A 42 -8.02 -2.59 1.28
CA THR A 42 -7.47 -2.90 -0.03
C THR A 42 -8.58 -3.40 -0.95
N THR A 43 -8.61 -2.87 -2.15
CA THR A 43 -9.50 -3.31 -3.22
C THR A 43 -8.64 -3.71 -4.40
N ILE A 44 -8.94 -4.86 -4.99
CA ILE A 44 -8.25 -5.36 -6.16
C ILE A 44 -9.28 -5.53 -7.27
N ASP A 45 -9.02 -4.89 -8.40
CA ASP A 45 -9.83 -5.06 -9.58
C ASP A 45 -8.89 -5.32 -10.75
N ARG A 46 -8.81 -6.57 -11.18
CA ARG A 46 -7.95 -7.04 -12.27
C ARG A 46 -6.48 -6.67 -12.01
N ASP A 47 -5.99 -5.64 -12.68
CA ASP A 47 -4.59 -5.26 -12.62
C ASP A 47 -4.33 -4.09 -11.68
N VAL A 48 -5.36 -3.60 -10.99
CA VAL A 48 -5.24 -2.42 -10.14
C VAL A 48 -5.51 -2.78 -8.69
N ILE A 49 -4.59 -2.40 -7.82
CA ILE A 49 -4.72 -2.55 -6.38
C ILE A 49 -4.76 -1.16 -5.78
N VAL A 50 -5.78 -0.87 -4.99
CA VAL A 50 -5.90 0.40 -4.27
C VAL A 50 -5.96 0.11 -2.78
N VAL A 51 -5.06 0.74 -2.03
CA VAL A 51 -5.05 0.66 -0.57
C VAL A 51 -5.41 2.04 -0.04
N VAL A 52 -6.53 2.15 0.64
CA VAL A 52 -6.96 3.40 1.27
C VAL A 52 -6.67 3.30 2.76
N LEU A 53 -5.98 4.31 3.27
CA LEU A 53 -5.50 4.37 4.65
C LEU A 53 -6.16 5.54 5.37
N GLN A 54 -6.58 5.33 6.60
CA GLN A 54 -7.23 6.36 7.41
C GLN A 54 -6.39 6.67 8.64
N ASN A 55 -6.47 7.91 9.08
CA ASN A 55 -5.78 8.40 10.28
C ASN A 55 -4.28 8.15 10.19
N THR A 56 -3.70 8.64 9.10
CA THR A 56 -2.28 8.44 8.82
C THR A 56 -1.39 9.52 9.43
N LEU A 57 -1.95 10.69 9.74
CA LEU A 57 -1.16 11.81 10.26
C LEU A 57 -0.66 11.50 11.66
N THR A 58 0.64 11.74 11.88
CA THR A 58 1.20 11.67 13.21
C THR A 58 0.75 12.88 14.03
N SER A 59 0.94 12.83 15.34
CA SER A 59 0.58 13.99 16.17
C SER A 59 1.40 15.22 15.80
N GLY A 60 2.65 15.04 15.41
CA GLY A 60 3.48 16.15 14.95
C GLY A 60 2.97 16.75 13.66
N GLU A 61 2.56 15.90 12.72
CA GLU A 61 1.99 16.36 11.46
C GLU A 61 0.67 17.09 11.70
N GLN A 62 -0.19 16.57 12.57
CA GLN A 62 -1.45 17.24 12.91
C GLN A 62 -1.20 18.59 13.54
N PHE A 63 -0.19 18.70 14.39
CA PHE A 63 0.20 19.97 14.98
C PHE A 63 0.55 20.99 13.90
N LEU A 64 1.29 20.58 12.89
CA LEU A 64 1.66 21.47 11.78
C LEU A 64 0.45 21.84 10.93
N VAL A 65 -0.44 20.88 10.66
CA VAL A 65 -1.67 21.13 9.91
C VAL A 65 -2.51 22.18 10.62
N ASP A 66 -2.64 22.06 11.94
CA ASP A 66 -3.46 22.98 12.72
C ASP A 66 -2.90 24.39 12.74
N ARG A 67 -1.66 24.58 12.32
CA ARG A 67 -1.00 25.87 12.27
C ARG A 67 -0.66 26.30 10.84
N ASP A 68 -1.43 25.82 9.88
CA ASP A 68 -1.34 26.22 8.49
C ASP A 68 -0.06 25.79 7.78
N HIS A 69 0.55 24.68 8.23
CA HIS A 69 1.72 24.10 7.59
C HIS A 69 1.40 22.81 6.83
N SER A 70 0.20 22.72 6.27
CA SER A 70 -0.22 21.52 5.54
C SER A 70 0.67 21.20 4.34
N GLU A 71 1.20 22.22 3.66
CA GLU A 71 2.05 21.99 2.51
C GLU A 71 3.35 21.30 2.87
N GLN A 72 3.94 21.69 4.01
CA GLN A 72 5.15 21.04 4.49
C GLN A 72 4.88 19.59 4.86
N VAL A 73 3.70 19.31 5.45
CA VAL A 73 3.31 17.95 5.77
C VAL A 73 3.16 17.12 4.49
N LEU A 74 2.51 17.66 3.47
CA LEU A 74 2.35 16.96 2.20
C LEU A 74 3.68 16.71 1.52
N ASP A 75 4.60 17.66 1.56
CA ASP A 75 5.93 17.48 0.99
C ASP A 75 6.69 16.36 1.70
N MET A 76 6.65 16.34 3.02
CA MET A 76 7.31 15.29 3.79
C MET A 76 6.70 13.92 3.51
N ARG A 77 5.38 13.87 3.37
CA ARG A 77 4.69 12.64 3.03
C ARG A 77 5.11 12.10 1.69
N ARG A 78 5.25 12.96 0.70
CA ARG A 78 5.75 12.55 -0.62
C ARG A 78 7.14 11.97 -0.52
N ALA A 79 7.99 12.57 0.31
CA ALA A 79 9.35 12.07 0.51
C ALA A 79 9.35 10.69 1.16
N TYR A 80 8.51 10.47 2.17
CA TYR A 80 8.37 9.15 2.80
C TYR A 80 7.88 8.11 1.79
N GLN A 81 6.86 8.46 1.01
CA GLN A 81 6.28 7.54 0.04
C GLN A 81 7.27 7.17 -1.05
N GLU A 82 8.06 8.13 -1.51
CA GLU A 82 9.09 7.85 -2.49
C GLU A 82 10.17 6.96 -1.90
N ALA A 83 10.56 7.19 -0.66
CA ALA A 83 11.56 6.36 0.01
C ALA A 83 11.06 4.94 0.26
N MET A 84 9.75 4.77 0.48
CA MET A 84 9.14 3.46 0.74
C MET A 84 8.75 2.71 -0.53
N ARG A 85 8.89 3.34 -1.69
CA ARG A 85 8.42 2.80 -2.96
C ARG A 85 8.92 1.38 -3.22
N THR A 86 10.20 1.17 -3.11
CA THR A 86 10.82 -0.14 -3.39
C THR A 86 10.27 -1.22 -2.45
N ASP A 87 10.15 -0.90 -1.17
CA ASP A 87 9.67 -1.85 -0.18
C ASP A 87 8.19 -2.20 -0.41
N CYS A 88 7.37 -1.22 -0.73
CA CYS A 88 5.95 -1.45 -1.01
C CYS A 88 5.75 -2.31 -2.25
N ILE A 89 6.47 -2.00 -3.31
CA ILE A 89 6.39 -2.77 -4.56
C ILE A 89 6.83 -4.20 -4.32
N ALA A 90 7.97 -4.40 -3.65
CA ALA A 90 8.47 -5.74 -3.38
C ALA A 90 7.48 -6.56 -2.55
N ALA A 91 6.85 -5.94 -1.56
CA ALA A 91 5.89 -6.62 -0.70
C ALA A 91 4.65 -7.07 -1.49
N VAL A 92 4.13 -6.20 -2.35
CA VAL A 92 2.95 -6.54 -3.16
C VAL A 92 3.29 -7.61 -4.19
N GLU A 93 4.47 -7.51 -4.82
CA GLU A 93 4.91 -8.53 -5.76
C GLU A 93 5.04 -9.90 -5.09
N ALA A 94 5.57 -9.93 -3.88
CA ALA A 94 5.70 -11.18 -3.14
C ALA A 94 4.34 -11.80 -2.82
N LEU A 95 3.35 -10.99 -2.47
CA LEU A 95 2.02 -11.47 -2.11
C LEU A 95 1.20 -11.90 -3.32
N THR A 96 1.37 -11.23 -4.46
CA THR A 96 0.54 -11.47 -5.65
C THR A 96 1.21 -12.38 -6.66
N ASP A 97 2.52 -12.54 -6.58
CA ASP A 97 3.32 -13.23 -7.61
C ASP A 97 3.14 -12.56 -8.98
N ARG A 98 2.93 -11.26 -8.98
CA ARG A 98 2.76 -10.46 -10.20
C ARG A 98 3.69 -9.27 -10.16
N THR A 99 4.08 -8.79 -11.32
CA THR A 99 4.97 -7.65 -11.45
C THR A 99 4.19 -6.34 -11.35
N VAL A 100 4.66 -5.42 -10.53
CA VAL A 100 4.10 -4.06 -10.43
C VAL A 100 4.76 -3.19 -11.47
N THR A 101 3.97 -2.60 -12.36
CA THR A 101 4.48 -1.74 -13.44
C THR A 101 4.38 -0.27 -13.10
N ALA A 102 3.53 0.10 -12.14
CA ALA A 102 3.39 1.49 -11.72
C ALA A 102 2.95 1.53 -10.27
N PHE A 103 3.41 2.56 -9.56
CA PHE A 103 3.07 2.79 -8.17
C PHE A 103 2.85 4.29 -7.98
N MET A 104 1.75 4.63 -7.36
CA MET A 104 1.37 6.02 -7.13
C MET A 104 0.85 6.17 -5.72
N SER A 105 1.15 7.31 -5.11
CA SER A 105 0.67 7.63 -3.77
C SER A 105 -0.06 8.97 -3.80
N ALA A 106 -1.04 9.10 -2.94
CA ALA A 106 -1.76 10.36 -2.77
C ALA A 106 -2.09 10.57 -1.30
N ASN A 107 -2.18 11.82 -0.90
CA ASN A 107 -2.48 12.20 0.47
C ASN A 107 -3.57 13.24 0.52
N HIS A 108 -4.43 13.13 1.50
CA HIS A 108 -5.50 14.08 1.76
C HIS A 108 -5.47 14.43 3.25
N ILE A 109 -5.56 15.71 3.57
CA ILE A 109 -5.40 16.15 4.96
C ILE A 109 -6.72 16.08 5.74
N GLU A 110 -7.79 16.63 5.19
CA GLU A 110 -9.07 16.70 5.90
C GLU A 110 -10.19 16.27 4.97
N PRO A 111 -10.70 15.06 5.09
CA PRO A 111 -10.34 14.02 6.08
C PRO A 111 -8.94 13.46 5.87
N ASP A 112 -8.38 12.89 6.92
CA ASP A 112 -7.04 12.30 6.93
C ASP A 112 -7.07 10.95 6.23
N LEU A 113 -6.73 10.96 4.95
CA LEU A 113 -6.70 9.77 4.10
C LEU A 113 -5.42 9.75 3.29
N ALA A 114 -4.95 8.55 3.01
CA ALA A 114 -3.89 8.34 2.02
C ALA A 114 -4.28 7.17 1.15
N ALA A 115 -3.73 7.14 -0.05
CA ALA A 115 -3.96 6.02 -0.96
C ALA A 115 -2.65 5.59 -1.58
N GLU A 116 -2.48 4.27 -1.68
CA GLU A 116 -1.39 3.66 -2.42
C GLU A 116 -1.99 2.87 -3.56
N VAL A 117 -1.56 3.13 -4.79
CA VAL A 117 -2.11 2.48 -5.98
C VAL A 117 -1.00 1.71 -6.67
N PHE A 118 -1.26 0.42 -6.90
CA PHE A 118 -0.33 -0.45 -7.60
C PHE A 118 -1.00 -0.92 -8.89
N VAL A 119 -0.32 -0.74 -10.01
CA VAL A 119 -0.79 -1.26 -11.29
C VAL A 119 0.10 -2.44 -11.63
N LEU A 120 -0.52 -3.57 -11.88
CA LEU A 120 0.19 -4.81 -12.15
C LEU A 120 0.28 -5.05 -13.64
N GLU A 121 1.33 -5.76 -14.03
CA GLU A 121 1.43 -6.24 -15.40
C GLU A 121 0.24 -7.15 -15.68
N PRO A 122 -0.44 -6.99 -16.83
CA PRO A 122 -1.58 -7.84 -17.15
C PRO A 122 -1.16 -9.31 -17.15
N GLU A 123 -2.08 -10.16 -16.68
CA GLU A 123 -1.84 -11.59 -16.72
C GLU A 123 -1.82 -12.07 -18.17
N ALA A 124 -0.94 -13.03 -18.44
CA ALA A 124 -0.88 -13.60 -19.75
C ALA A 124 -2.21 -14.31 -20.08
N PRO A 125 -2.68 -14.24 -21.34
CA PRO A 125 -3.88 -14.97 -21.71
C PRO A 125 -3.67 -16.46 -21.49
N ALA A 126 -4.75 -17.17 -21.16
CA ALA A 126 -4.68 -18.61 -21.00
C ALA A 126 -4.25 -19.26 -22.32
N PRO A 127 -3.45 -20.34 -22.25
CA PRO A 127 -3.09 -21.05 -23.50
C PRO A 127 -4.33 -21.59 -24.18
N VAL A 128 -4.30 -21.58 -25.49
CA VAL A 128 -5.44 -22.04 -26.28
C VAL A 128 -5.36 -23.54 -26.54
#